data_7d567b26a1d784008ef3d0376c2f191a
#
_entry.id   7d567b26a1d784008ef3d0376c2f191a
#
_cell.length_a   1.000
_cell.length_b   1.000
_cell.length_c   1.000
_cell.angle_alpha   90.00
_cell.angle_beta   90.00
_cell.angle_gamma   90.00
#
_symmetry.space_group_name_H-M   'P 1'
#
loop_
_entity.id
_entity.type
_entity.pdbx_description
1 polymer ?
#
loop_
_entity_poly.entity_id
_entity_poly.type
_entity_poly.pdbx_seq_one_letter_code
_entity_poly.pdbx_strand_id
1 'polypeptide(L)'
;MEALRAELSAALGEPIGRMEQISEQPYAYLYALYTRQGAAIPLVAKSYLCAGVAQQEAYKLSMLARQGTVRLPAVFGVLTTCQAPFQEILLIERLRGVAAEAPARNPARWESLKEQIVEGLLAWHRIDSHGCVGNVDSVQENGWPQWYQQRVTVIWSLLDAARMGALSMPVRRALFRSQAQLETLFNGFDDSAVLVHGNLTLRSILKDSRSDQLLAMLNPGMTLWAPREYDLFRLSEDEPSADLLASYLRKAPVSEAFMARRWLYMLWEATNRYLHTGVQEQAVLTRAAQQLLPWLG
;
A
#
# COMPACT_ATOMS: atom_id res chain seq x y z
N MET A 1 7.15 17.63 20.76
CA MET A 1 7.40 16.23 21.19
C MET A 1 7.01 15.98 22.65
N GLU A 2 7.37 16.86 23.60
CA GLU A 2 6.99 16.69 25.02
C GLU A 2 5.48 16.74 25.24
N ALA A 3 4.79 17.70 24.62
CA ALA A 3 3.34 17.82 24.68
C ALA A 3 2.64 16.61 24.06
N LEU A 4 3.12 16.11 22.91
CA LEU A 4 2.59 14.89 22.28
C LEU A 4 2.75 13.66 23.19
N ARG A 5 3.91 13.54 23.86
CA ARG A 5 4.15 12.47 24.84
C ARG A 5 3.20 12.55 26.03
N ALA A 6 2.93 13.76 26.54
CA ALA A 6 2.01 13.98 27.64
C ALA A 6 0.57 13.58 27.23
N GLU A 7 0.13 13.98 26.05
CA GLU A 7 -1.18 13.64 25.50
C GLU A 7 -1.36 12.12 25.33
N LEU A 8 -0.36 11.44 24.74
CA LEU A 8 -0.36 9.98 24.61
C LEU A 8 -0.34 9.28 25.97
N SER A 9 0.40 9.81 26.95
CA SER A 9 0.40 9.28 28.33
C SER A 9 -0.99 9.37 28.97
N ALA A 10 -1.68 10.48 28.76
CA ALA A 10 -3.04 10.66 29.26
C ALA A 10 -4.03 9.71 28.57
N ALA A 11 -3.92 9.56 27.26
CA ALA A 11 -4.80 8.67 26.48
C ALA A 11 -4.61 7.18 26.82
N LEU A 12 -3.37 6.77 27.12
CA LEU A 12 -3.06 5.38 27.49
C LEU A 12 -3.30 5.09 28.99
N GLY A 13 -3.47 6.13 29.82
CA GLY A 13 -3.54 5.98 31.29
C GLY A 13 -2.21 5.51 31.91
N GLU A 14 -1.11 5.54 31.16
CA GLU A 14 0.21 5.08 31.56
C GLU A 14 1.29 6.11 31.15
N PRO A 15 2.24 6.47 32.04
CA PRO A 15 3.27 7.46 31.74
C PRO A 15 4.29 6.93 30.73
N ILE A 16 4.37 7.59 29.59
CA ILE A 16 5.39 7.35 28.56
C ILE A 16 6.69 8.08 28.96
N GLY A 17 7.76 7.34 29.15
CA GLY A 17 9.08 7.87 29.49
C GLY A 17 9.83 8.40 28.24
N ARG A 18 9.78 7.67 27.14
CA ARG A 18 10.47 8.00 25.88
C ARG A 18 9.63 7.62 24.67
N MET A 19 9.72 8.45 23.65
CA MET A 19 9.26 8.18 22.28
C MET A 19 10.47 8.15 21.36
N GLU A 20 10.56 7.13 20.53
CA GLU A 20 11.65 6.96 19.54
C GLU A 20 11.05 6.93 18.14
N GLN A 21 11.47 7.85 17.29
CA GLN A 21 11.05 7.85 15.90
C GLN A 21 11.69 6.66 15.18
N ILE A 22 10.87 5.73 14.71
CA ILE A 22 11.31 4.52 14.03
C ILE A 22 11.13 4.59 12.50
N SER A 23 10.28 5.51 12.02
CA SER A 23 10.08 5.74 10.60
C SER A 23 9.51 7.13 10.35
N GLU A 24 9.81 7.66 9.19
CA GLU A 24 9.24 8.87 8.62
C GLU A 24 8.64 8.55 7.26
N GLN A 25 7.43 9.00 7.04
CA GLN A 25 6.69 8.88 5.79
C GLN A 25 6.25 10.30 5.36
N PRO A 26 5.91 10.54 4.09
CA PRO A 26 5.56 11.89 3.61
C PRO A 26 4.45 12.60 4.40
N TYR A 27 3.56 11.86 5.06
CA TYR A 27 2.42 12.42 5.82
C TYR A 27 2.24 11.81 7.21
N ALA A 28 3.19 11.00 7.68
CA ALA A 28 3.12 10.38 9.00
C ALA A 28 4.51 10.08 9.58
N TYR A 29 4.59 10.17 10.89
CA TYR A 29 5.76 9.77 11.67
C TYR A 29 5.39 8.61 12.58
N LEU A 30 6.23 7.59 12.64
CA LEU A 30 6.02 6.42 13.49
C LEU A 30 6.93 6.49 14.71
N TYR A 31 6.34 6.36 15.89
CA TYR A 31 7.05 6.38 17.17
C TYR A 31 6.86 5.08 17.92
N ALA A 32 7.97 4.45 18.31
CA ALA A 32 7.98 3.40 19.33
C ALA A 32 7.89 4.04 20.71
N LEU A 33 7.09 3.46 21.60
CA LEU A 33 6.80 3.96 22.92
C LEU A 33 7.51 3.13 23.99
N TYR A 34 8.01 3.80 25.04
CA TYR A 34 8.71 3.17 26.16
C TYR A 34 8.22 3.74 27.48
N THR A 35 8.15 2.90 28.51
CA THR A 35 7.85 3.32 29.89
C THR A 35 8.96 4.18 30.48
N ARG A 36 8.75 4.77 31.65
CA ARG A 36 9.81 5.50 32.39
C ARG A 36 10.97 4.61 32.79
N GLN A 37 10.76 3.31 33.00
CA GLN A 37 11.80 2.33 33.30
C GLN A 37 12.52 1.82 32.02
N GLY A 38 12.17 2.33 30.84
CA GLY A 38 12.76 1.95 29.57
C GLY A 38 12.20 0.66 28.96
N ALA A 39 11.18 0.04 29.54
CA ALA A 39 10.51 -1.10 28.95
C ALA A 39 9.72 -0.68 27.70
N ALA A 40 9.77 -1.51 26.65
CA ALA A 40 9.03 -1.23 25.42
C ALA A 40 7.53 -1.42 25.66
N ILE A 41 6.73 -0.41 25.34
CA ILE A 41 5.28 -0.52 25.26
C ILE A 41 4.95 -1.25 23.95
N PRO A 42 4.01 -2.22 23.95
CA PRO A 42 3.70 -3.02 22.76
C PRO A 42 2.84 -2.26 21.74
N LEU A 43 3.03 -0.95 21.63
CA LEU A 43 2.32 -0.04 20.72
C LEU A 43 3.29 0.80 19.89
N VAL A 44 2.80 1.19 18.73
CA VAL A 44 3.36 2.23 17.87
C VAL A 44 2.33 3.35 17.76
N ALA A 45 2.79 4.59 17.94
CA ALA A 45 2.02 5.78 17.61
C ALA A 45 2.37 6.24 16.20
N LYS A 46 1.42 6.15 15.28
CA LYS A 46 1.55 6.68 13.91
C LYS A 46 0.85 8.03 13.86
N SER A 47 1.64 9.10 13.84
CA SER A 47 1.17 10.50 13.94
C SER A 47 1.06 11.10 12.55
N TYR A 48 -0.13 11.51 12.14
CA TYR A 48 -0.44 12.01 10.81
C TYR A 48 -0.47 13.54 10.76
N LEU A 49 0.00 14.07 9.63
CA LEU A 49 -0.02 15.51 9.34
C LEU A 49 -1.39 16.01 8.82
N CYS A 50 -2.29 15.11 8.45
CA CYS A 50 -3.61 15.40 7.90
C CYS A 50 -4.70 14.71 8.68
N ALA A 51 -5.86 15.37 8.79
CA ALA A 51 -7.06 14.81 9.41
C ALA A 51 -7.73 13.74 8.51
N GLY A 52 -8.42 12.80 9.14
CA GLY A 52 -9.17 11.72 8.49
C GLY A 52 -8.34 10.51 8.07
N VAL A 53 -7.01 10.65 7.97
CA VAL A 53 -6.12 9.60 7.46
C VAL A 53 -5.96 8.46 8.48
N ALA A 54 -5.82 8.78 9.76
CA ALA A 54 -5.72 7.78 10.83
C ALA A 54 -6.99 6.94 10.94
N GLN A 55 -8.14 7.60 10.86
CA GLN A 55 -9.45 6.91 10.90
C GLN A 55 -9.63 5.98 9.70
N GLN A 56 -9.26 6.42 8.51
CA GLN A 56 -9.32 5.58 7.30
C GLN A 56 -8.38 4.37 7.39
N GLU A 57 -7.14 4.55 7.87
CA GLU A 57 -6.22 3.42 8.03
C GLU A 57 -6.70 2.44 9.11
N ALA A 58 -7.24 2.93 10.22
CA ALA A 58 -7.84 2.09 11.25
C ALA A 58 -8.99 1.23 10.71
N TYR A 59 -9.86 1.82 9.88
CA TYR A 59 -10.95 1.11 9.22
C TYR A 59 -10.44 0.00 8.28
N LYS A 60 -9.45 0.33 7.42
CA LYS A 60 -8.83 -0.61 6.48
C LYS A 60 -8.16 -1.79 7.19
N LEU A 61 -7.36 -1.52 8.23
CA LEU A 61 -6.74 -2.55 9.07
C LEU A 61 -7.80 -3.48 9.68
N SER A 62 -8.85 -2.89 10.26
CA SER A 62 -9.93 -3.66 10.88
C SER A 62 -10.73 -4.49 9.88
N MET A 63 -10.95 -3.96 8.67
CA MET A 63 -11.66 -4.67 7.60
C MET A 63 -10.85 -5.86 7.09
N LEU A 64 -9.59 -5.64 6.72
CA LEU A 64 -8.70 -6.70 6.25
C LEU A 64 -8.49 -7.80 7.31
N ALA A 65 -8.35 -7.42 8.59
CA ALA A 65 -8.18 -8.38 9.69
C ALA A 65 -9.41 -9.27 9.90
N ARG A 66 -10.62 -8.72 9.69
CA ARG A 66 -11.88 -9.50 9.82
C ARG A 66 -12.14 -10.43 8.65
N GLN A 67 -11.66 -10.08 7.47
CA GLN A 67 -11.98 -10.75 6.22
C GLN A 67 -10.90 -11.72 5.76
N GLY A 68 -9.70 -11.64 6.31
CA GLY A 68 -8.56 -12.47 5.88
C GLY A 68 -8.02 -13.38 6.96
N THR A 69 -7.00 -14.14 6.59
CA THR A 69 -6.28 -15.06 7.48
C THR A 69 -4.91 -14.52 7.91
N VAL A 70 -4.43 -13.47 7.25
CA VAL A 70 -3.14 -12.84 7.55
C VAL A 70 -3.30 -11.89 8.73
N ARG A 71 -2.36 -11.95 9.67
CA ARG A 71 -2.28 -11.02 10.78
C ARG A 71 -1.97 -9.60 10.27
N LEU A 72 -2.68 -8.63 10.80
CA LEU A 72 -2.38 -7.20 10.70
C LEU A 72 -2.16 -6.63 12.11
N PRO A 73 -1.51 -5.46 12.25
CA PRO A 73 -1.44 -4.81 13.55
C PRO A 73 -2.83 -4.53 14.11
N ALA A 74 -3.06 -4.92 15.35
CA ALA A 74 -4.30 -4.58 16.04
C ALA A 74 -4.41 -3.06 16.22
N VAL A 75 -5.60 -2.50 15.98
CA VAL A 75 -5.90 -1.09 16.20
C VAL A 75 -6.38 -0.91 17.63
N PHE A 76 -5.72 -0.05 18.40
CA PHE A 76 -6.07 0.29 19.77
C PHE A 76 -6.92 1.56 19.87
N GLY A 77 -6.72 2.50 18.94
CA GLY A 77 -7.54 3.71 18.90
C GLY A 77 -6.99 4.76 17.94
N VAL A 78 -7.82 5.76 17.68
CA VAL A 78 -7.47 6.97 16.94
C VAL A 78 -7.69 8.14 17.86
N LEU A 79 -6.72 9.04 17.94
CA LEU A 79 -6.76 10.26 18.72
C LEU A 79 -6.66 11.46 17.79
N THR A 80 -7.50 12.46 18.01
CA THR A 80 -7.30 13.79 17.42
C THR A 80 -6.33 14.55 18.34
N THR A 81 -5.31 15.19 17.76
CA THR A 81 -4.32 15.95 18.51
C THR A 81 -4.23 17.40 18.03
N CYS A 82 -3.97 18.31 18.97
CA CYS A 82 -3.67 19.71 18.65
C CYS A 82 -2.16 20.00 18.66
N GLN A 83 -1.32 18.97 18.72
CA GLN A 83 0.14 19.12 18.81
C GLN A 83 0.74 19.25 17.40
N ALA A 84 0.86 20.46 16.91
CA ALA A 84 1.48 20.73 15.60
C ALA A 84 2.86 20.02 15.45
N PRO A 85 3.18 19.45 14.28
CA PRO A 85 2.42 19.53 13.02
C PRO A 85 1.34 18.44 12.85
N PHE A 86 1.09 17.61 13.86
CA PHE A 86 0.18 16.47 13.77
C PHE A 86 -1.28 16.87 13.96
N GLN A 87 -2.18 16.15 13.33
CA GLN A 87 -3.62 16.30 13.44
C GLN A 87 -4.30 15.07 14.03
N GLU A 88 -3.75 13.88 13.76
CA GLU A 88 -4.27 12.61 14.25
C GLU A 88 -3.16 11.66 14.63
N ILE A 89 -3.46 10.74 15.55
CA ILE A 89 -2.57 9.65 15.94
C ILE A 89 -3.35 8.35 15.89
N LEU A 90 -2.83 7.38 15.16
CA LEU A 90 -3.28 6.00 15.16
C LEU A 90 -2.39 5.18 16.10
N LEU A 91 -2.98 4.59 17.14
CA LEU A 91 -2.32 3.65 18.03
C LEU A 91 -2.54 2.22 17.53
N ILE A 92 -1.47 1.56 17.14
CA ILE A 92 -1.47 0.19 16.63
C ILE A 92 -0.48 -0.69 17.38
N GLU A 93 -0.71 -1.99 17.29
CA GLU A 93 0.18 -3.01 17.84
C GLU A 93 1.61 -2.87 17.28
N ARG A 94 2.60 -2.95 18.17
CA ARG A 94 4.02 -3.05 17.79
C ARG A 94 4.39 -4.49 17.51
N LEU A 95 4.43 -4.86 16.24
CA LEU A 95 4.90 -6.17 15.81
C LEU A 95 6.43 -6.20 15.72
N ARG A 96 7.03 -7.29 16.19
CA ARG A 96 8.48 -7.50 16.14
C ARG A 96 8.80 -8.49 15.03
N GLY A 97 9.38 -8.00 13.95
CA GLY A 97 9.77 -8.78 12.78
C GLY A 97 10.71 -8.00 11.91
N VAL A 98 11.09 -8.56 10.79
CA VAL A 98 11.88 -7.91 9.74
C VAL A 98 11.06 -7.91 8.43
N ALA A 99 11.28 -6.91 7.57
CA ALA A 99 10.63 -6.88 6.28
C ALA A 99 11.03 -8.10 5.42
N ALA A 100 10.10 -8.62 4.64
CA ALA A 100 10.37 -9.75 3.74
C ALA A 100 11.37 -9.41 2.63
N GLU A 101 11.65 -8.11 2.40
CA GLU A 101 12.76 -7.60 1.57
C GLU A 101 14.13 -8.09 2.05
N ALA A 102 14.31 -8.29 3.37
CA ALA A 102 15.52 -8.87 3.91
C ALA A 102 15.64 -10.34 3.45
N PRO A 103 16.83 -10.78 2.96
CA PRO A 103 17.02 -12.13 2.47
C PRO A 103 16.56 -13.20 3.47
N ALA A 104 15.90 -14.23 3.00
CA ALA A 104 15.61 -15.41 3.80
C ALA A 104 16.91 -16.20 4.05
N ARG A 105 16.96 -16.92 5.16
CA ARG A 105 18.18 -17.66 5.58
C ARG A 105 18.60 -18.75 4.59
N ASN A 106 17.67 -19.30 3.85
CA ASN A 106 17.94 -20.25 2.77
C ASN A 106 16.75 -20.31 1.78
N PRO A 107 16.93 -20.89 0.57
CA PRO A 107 15.90 -20.97 -0.44
C PRO A 107 14.61 -21.67 0.03
N ALA A 108 14.69 -22.74 0.81
CA ALA A 108 13.50 -23.49 1.26
C ALA A 108 12.62 -22.62 2.19
N ARG A 109 13.20 -21.75 3.00
CA ARG A 109 12.46 -20.80 3.84
C ARG A 109 11.83 -19.69 3.00
N TRP A 110 12.50 -19.25 1.94
CA TRP A 110 11.91 -18.30 1.00
C TRP A 110 10.69 -18.90 0.29
N GLU A 111 10.79 -20.16 -0.18
CA GLU A 111 9.64 -20.87 -0.77
C GLU A 111 8.46 -20.96 0.21
N SER A 112 8.72 -21.35 1.46
CA SER A 112 7.69 -21.45 2.49
C SER A 112 7.05 -20.07 2.80
N LEU A 113 7.86 -19.00 2.86
CA LEU A 113 7.35 -17.65 3.07
C LEU A 113 6.46 -17.20 1.91
N LYS A 114 6.89 -17.44 0.66
CA LYS A 114 6.09 -17.13 -0.54
C LYS A 114 4.73 -17.82 -0.51
N GLU A 115 4.71 -19.13 -0.14
CA GLU A 115 3.47 -19.89 -0.03
C GLU A 115 2.52 -19.24 0.98
N GLN A 116 3.00 -18.87 2.16
CA GLN A 116 2.19 -18.23 3.20
C GLN A 116 1.66 -16.85 2.76
N ILE A 117 2.49 -16.05 2.07
CA ILE A 117 2.07 -14.77 1.52
C ILE A 117 0.98 -14.98 0.48
N VAL A 118 1.18 -15.90 -0.47
CA VAL A 118 0.21 -16.17 -1.54
C VAL A 118 -1.11 -16.68 -0.97
N GLU A 119 -1.11 -17.60 -0.01
CA GLU A 119 -2.35 -18.05 0.63
C GLU A 119 -3.07 -16.93 1.37
N GLY A 120 -2.32 -16.06 2.04
CA GLY A 120 -2.89 -14.88 2.70
C GLY A 120 -3.56 -13.91 1.72
N LEU A 121 -2.91 -13.65 0.58
CA LEU A 121 -3.48 -12.82 -0.49
C LEU A 121 -4.72 -13.46 -1.11
N LEU A 122 -4.66 -14.76 -1.39
CA LEU A 122 -5.79 -15.50 -1.94
C LEU A 122 -7.00 -15.51 -1.00
N ALA A 123 -6.78 -15.45 0.31
CA ALA A 123 -7.88 -15.33 1.27
C ALA A 123 -8.67 -14.03 1.07
N TRP A 124 -8.00 -12.88 0.85
CA TRP A 124 -8.67 -11.62 0.52
C TRP A 124 -9.22 -11.61 -0.91
N HIS A 125 -8.49 -12.16 -1.88
CA HIS A 125 -8.88 -12.15 -3.28
C HIS A 125 -10.02 -13.13 -3.61
N ARG A 126 -10.50 -13.91 -2.65
CA ARG A 126 -11.73 -14.73 -2.76
C ARG A 126 -12.97 -14.01 -2.24
N ILE A 127 -12.81 -12.84 -1.64
CA ILE A 127 -13.93 -12.08 -1.09
C ILE A 127 -14.55 -11.27 -2.21
N ASP A 128 -15.74 -11.65 -2.60
CA ASP A 128 -16.50 -10.99 -3.65
C ASP A 128 -16.98 -9.60 -3.19
N SER A 129 -16.81 -8.62 -4.06
CA SER A 129 -17.29 -7.26 -3.84
C SER A 129 -18.79 -7.09 -4.10
N HIS A 130 -19.47 -8.12 -4.60
CA HIS A 130 -20.86 -8.05 -5.07
C HIS A 130 -21.11 -6.94 -6.11
N GLY A 131 -20.15 -6.77 -7.03
CA GLY A 131 -20.21 -5.75 -8.10
C GLY A 131 -19.74 -4.36 -7.70
N CYS A 132 -19.36 -4.15 -6.43
CA CYS A 132 -18.82 -2.87 -5.99
C CYS A 132 -17.35 -2.69 -6.41
N VAL A 133 -16.94 -1.46 -6.73
CA VAL A 133 -15.56 -1.08 -7.03
C VAL A 133 -15.16 0.19 -6.30
N GLY A 134 -13.86 0.39 -6.07
CA GLY A 134 -13.33 1.60 -5.47
C GLY A 134 -13.10 1.50 -3.97
N ASN A 135 -13.16 2.63 -3.28
CA ASN A 135 -12.88 2.68 -1.85
C ASN A 135 -13.85 1.82 -1.05
N VAL A 136 -13.34 1.08 -0.08
CA VAL A 136 -14.14 0.19 0.77
C VAL A 136 -15.15 0.91 1.67
N ASP A 137 -14.98 2.22 1.86
CA ASP A 137 -15.87 3.11 2.63
C ASP A 137 -16.87 3.92 1.76
N SER A 138 -16.66 3.91 0.42
CA SER A 138 -17.51 4.66 -0.53
C SER A 138 -17.54 3.93 -1.87
N VAL A 139 -18.30 2.85 -1.92
CA VAL A 139 -18.38 1.96 -3.09
C VAL A 139 -19.12 2.58 -4.27
N GLN A 140 -18.70 2.22 -5.49
CA GLN A 140 -19.34 2.57 -6.74
C GLN A 140 -19.68 1.29 -7.52
N GLU A 141 -20.75 1.34 -8.32
CA GLU A 141 -21.23 0.18 -9.12
C GLU A 141 -20.79 0.25 -10.60
N ASN A 142 -19.88 1.15 -10.94
CA ASN A 142 -19.55 1.48 -12.35
C ASN A 142 -18.53 0.55 -13.01
N GLY A 143 -18.17 -0.58 -12.42
CA GLY A 143 -17.11 -1.44 -12.92
C GLY A 143 -15.71 -0.84 -12.82
N TRP A 144 -14.67 -1.71 -12.81
CA TRP A 144 -13.28 -1.29 -12.60
C TRP A 144 -12.72 -0.39 -13.70
N PRO A 145 -12.93 -0.64 -15.01
CA PRO A 145 -12.37 0.22 -16.05
C PRO A 145 -12.84 1.68 -15.93
N GLN A 146 -14.12 1.91 -15.67
CA GLN A 146 -14.70 3.25 -15.50
C GLN A 146 -14.17 3.93 -14.24
N TRP A 147 -14.09 3.20 -13.12
CA TRP A 147 -13.52 3.74 -11.89
C TRP A 147 -12.06 4.15 -12.07
N TYR A 148 -11.27 3.31 -12.73
CA TYR A 148 -9.85 3.60 -12.98
C TYR A 148 -9.68 4.77 -13.96
N GLN A 149 -10.53 4.88 -14.97
CA GLN A 149 -10.56 6.03 -15.89
C GLN A 149 -10.84 7.34 -15.15
N GLN A 150 -11.80 7.36 -14.23
CA GLN A 150 -12.08 8.53 -13.40
C GLN A 150 -10.86 8.89 -12.54
N ARG A 151 -10.22 7.90 -11.92
CA ARG A 151 -9.00 8.10 -11.16
C ARG A 151 -7.86 8.71 -11.99
N VAL A 152 -7.62 8.18 -13.17
CA VAL A 152 -6.62 8.72 -14.11
C VAL A 152 -6.97 10.15 -14.52
N THR A 153 -8.24 10.46 -14.78
CA THR A 153 -8.70 11.80 -15.11
C THR A 153 -8.42 12.80 -13.99
N VAL A 154 -8.66 12.41 -12.73
CA VAL A 154 -8.33 13.25 -11.57
C VAL A 154 -6.82 13.48 -11.46
N ILE A 155 -6.01 12.44 -11.56
CA ILE A 155 -4.54 12.57 -11.51
C ILE A 155 -4.04 13.46 -12.65
N TRP A 156 -4.57 13.30 -13.86
CA TRP A 156 -4.23 14.10 -15.02
C TRP A 156 -4.55 15.59 -14.81
N SER A 157 -5.72 15.91 -14.24
CA SER A 157 -6.14 17.29 -13.98
C SER A 157 -5.26 18.02 -12.95
N LEU A 158 -4.57 17.26 -12.08
CA LEU A 158 -3.63 17.80 -11.08
C LEU A 158 -2.21 18.01 -11.62
N LEU A 159 -1.90 17.49 -12.83
CA LEU A 159 -0.62 17.68 -13.50
C LEU A 159 -0.57 19.02 -14.20
N ASP A 160 -0.21 20.08 -13.46
CA ASP A 160 0.07 21.38 -14.05
C ASP A 160 1.33 21.39 -14.94
N ALA A 161 1.57 22.50 -15.64
CA ALA A 161 2.70 22.64 -16.56
C ALA A 161 4.07 22.49 -15.86
N ALA A 162 4.19 22.93 -14.59
CA ALA A 162 5.43 22.84 -13.84
C ALA A 162 5.73 21.40 -13.43
N ARG A 163 4.73 20.70 -12.89
CA ARG A 163 4.85 19.28 -12.53
C ARG A 163 5.10 18.40 -13.74
N MET A 164 4.36 18.64 -14.83
CA MET A 164 4.57 17.96 -16.10
C MET A 164 5.96 18.23 -16.67
N GLY A 165 6.45 19.47 -16.58
CA GLY A 165 7.78 19.89 -17.03
C GLY A 165 8.92 19.22 -16.27
N ALA A 166 8.72 18.86 -15.00
CA ALA A 166 9.70 18.14 -14.17
C ALA A 166 9.85 16.65 -14.55
N LEU A 167 8.86 16.07 -15.25
CA LEU A 167 8.92 14.67 -15.69
C LEU A 167 9.76 14.51 -16.95
N SER A 168 10.46 13.38 -17.08
CA SER A 168 11.23 13.06 -18.28
C SER A 168 10.34 12.87 -19.52
N MET A 169 10.91 13.09 -20.73
CA MET A 169 10.16 12.94 -22.00
C MET A 169 9.47 11.58 -22.16
N PRO A 170 10.13 10.43 -21.87
CA PRO A 170 9.47 9.13 -21.95
C PRO A 170 8.26 9.02 -21.02
N VAL A 171 8.37 9.55 -19.77
CA VAL A 171 7.29 9.53 -18.80
C VAL A 171 6.11 10.38 -19.27
N ARG A 172 6.36 11.61 -19.72
CA ARG A 172 5.31 12.47 -20.29
C ARG A 172 4.59 11.82 -21.47
N ARG A 173 5.36 11.21 -22.39
CA ARG A 173 4.79 10.50 -23.55
C ARG A 173 3.94 9.31 -23.13
N ALA A 174 4.39 8.53 -22.13
CA ALA A 174 3.63 7.39 -21.63
C ALA A 174 2.34 7.82 -20.94
N LEU A 175 2.37 8.87 -20.10
CA LEU A 175 1.18 9.45 -19.46
C LEU A 175 0.16 9.91 -20.49
N PHE A 176 0.60 10.71 -21.49
CA PHE A 176 -0.28 11.24 -22.53
C PHE A 176 -0.93 10.11 -23.36
N ARG A 177 -0.13 9.14 -23.83
CA ARG A 177 -0.65 8.03 -24.65
C ARG A 177 -1.54 7.09 -23.85
N SER A 178 -1.15 6.75 -22.63
CA SER A 178 -1.95 5.83 -21.81
C SER A 178 -3.28 6.44 -21.38
N GLN A 179 -3.32 7.74 -21.08
CA GLN A 179 -4.56 8.45 -20.82
C GLN A 179 -5.52 8.41 -22.01
N ALA A 180 -5.00 8.62 -23.23
CA ALA A 180 -5.82 8.57 -24.44
C ALA A 180 -6.26 7.15 -24.85
N GLN A 181 -5.58 6.11 -24.37
CA GLN A 181 -5.81 4.71 -24.78
C GLN A 181 -6.32 3.82 -23.62
N LEU A 182 -6.86 4.39 -22.56
CA LEU A 182 -7.35 3.63 -21.41
C LEU A 182 -8.37 2.57 -21.81
N GLU A 183 -9.35 2.92 -22.65
CA GLU A 183 -10.37 1.98 -23.12
C GLU A 183 -9.75 0.78 -23.85
N THR A 184 -8.74 1.01 -24.67
CA THR A 184 -8.03 -0.07 -25.37
C THR A 184 -7.29 -0.99 -24.41
N LEU A 185 -6.64 -0.45 -23.38
CA LEU A 185 -5.92 -1.21 -22.36
C LEU A 185 -6.85 -2.06 -21.46
N PHE A 186 -8.11 -1.67 -21.36
CA PHE A 186 -9.15 -2.41 -20.66
C PHE A 186 -10.12 -3.15 -21.57
N ASN A 187 -9.84 -3.21 -22.88
CA ASN A 187 -10.70 -3.97 -23.79
C ASN A 187 -10.75 -5.46 -23.41
N GLY A 188 -11.98 -6.00 -23.33
CA GLY A 188 -12.21 -7.38 -22.89
C GLY A 188 -11.89 -7.64 -21.41
N PHE A 189 -11.82 -6.59 -20.58
CA PHE A 189 -11.63 -6.75 -19.14
C PHE A 189 -12.89 -7.33 -18.49
N ASP A 190 -12.74 -8.48 -17.82
CA ASP A 190 -13.82 -9.24 -17.21
C ASP A 190 -13.53 -9.68 -15.76
N ASP A 191 -12.38 -9.30 -15.19
CA ASP A 191 -12.02 -9.66 -13.81
C ASP A 191 -12.96 -8.98 -12.80
N SER A 192 -13.49 -9.77 -11.87
CA SER A 192 -14.30 -9.27 -10.76
C SER A 192 -13.46 -8.49 -9.77
N ALA A 193 -14.06 -7.48 -9.14
CA ALA A 193 -13.46 -6.80 -8.02
C ALA A 193 -13.52 -7.66 -6.76
N VAL A 194 -12.43 -7.68 -6.02
CA VAL A 194 -12.22 -8.41 -4.77
C VAL A 194 -11.61 -7.47 -3.73
N LEU A 195 -11.50 -7.93 -2.49
CA LEU A 195 -10.80 -7.14 -1.46
C LEU A 195 -9.30 -7.17 -1.70
N VAL A 196 -8.66 -6.01 -1.91
CA VAL A 196 -7.21 -5.88 -2.09
C VAL A 196 -6.56 -5.12 -0.95
N HIS A 197 -5.32 -5.45 -0.63
CA HIS A 197 -4.50 -4.76 0.37
C HIS A 197 -4.11 -3.34 -0.10
N GLY A 198 -3.86 -3.17 -1.39
CA GLY A 198 -3.63 -1.89 -2.06
C GLY A 198 -2.24 -1.26 -1.85
N ASN A 199 -1.31 -1.96 -1.17
CA ASN A 199 0.08 -1.52 -1.01
C ASN A 199 1.01 -2.71 -0.82
N LEU A 200 0.87 -3.72 -1.66
CA LEU A 200 1.62 -4.96 -1.56
C LEU A 200 3.06 -4.78 -2.06
N THR A 201 4.00 -4.79 -1.12
CA THR A 201 5.44 -4.78 -1.39
C THR A 201 6.13 -5.67 -0.35
N LEU A 202 7.34 -6.15 -0.63
CA LEU A 202 8.10 -6.93 0.36
C LEU A 202 8.42 -6.13 1.64
N ARG A 203 8.42 -4.79 1.56
CA ARG A 203 8.57 -3.89 2.72
C ARG A 203 7.34 -3.85 3.62
N SER A 204 6.15 -4.04 3.05
CA SER A 204 4.90 -4.09 3.80
C SER A 204 4.59 -5.47 4.39
N ILE A 205 5.42 -6.48 4.12
CA ILE A 205 5.30 -7.83 4.63
C ILE A 205 6.35 -8.05 5.72
N LEU A 206 5.89 -8.41 6.93
CA LEU A 206 6.76 -8.75 8.05
C LEU A 206 6.91 -10.26 8.16
N LYS A 207 8.16 -10.70 8.34
CA LYS A 207 8.51 -12.08 8.69
C LYS A 207 9.20 -12.17 10.03
N ASP A 208 9.09 -13.29 10.69
CA ASP A 208 9.86 -13.59 11.89
C ASP A 208 11.36 -13.70 11.57
N SER A 209 12.18 -13.00 12.33
CA SER A 209 13.62 -12.90 12.06
C SER A 209 14.41 -14.20 12.25
N ARG A 210 13.84 -15.21 12.91
CA ARG A 210 14.49 -16.51 13.19
C ARG A 210 13.99 -17.63 12.29
N SER A 211 12.68 -17.69 12.09
CA SER A 211 12.03 -18.76 11.32
C SER A 211 11.76 -18.41 9.86
N ASP A 212 11.83 -17.12 9.48
CA ASP A 212 11.39 -16.58 8.19
C ASP A 212 9.90 -16.84 7.87
N GLN A 213 9.07 -17.22 8.86
CA GLN A 213 7.63 -17.38 8.67
C GLN A 213 6.91 -16.03 8.55
N LEU A 214 5.83 -15.98 7.79
CA LEU A 214 4.99 -14.78 7.69
C LEU A 214 4.47 -14.40 9.08
N LEU A 215 4.75 -13.18 9.50
CA LEU A 215 4.30 -12.65 10.78
C LEU A 215 3.06 -11.76 10.61
N ALA A 216 3.09 -10.84 9.65
CA ALA A 216 1.99 -9.91 9.40
C ALA A 216 2.17 -9.18 8.06
N MET A 217 1.09 -8.55 7.59
CA MET A 217 1.15 -7.51 6.55
C MET A 217 0.84 -6.15 7.17
N LEU A 218 1.51 -5.11 6.69
CA LEU A 218 1.51 -3.76 7.26
C LEU A 218 1.10 -2.72 6.23
N ASN A 219 0.69 -1.55 6.73
CA ASN A 219 0.48 -0.36 5.92
C ASN A 219 -0.45 -0.63 4.73
N PRO A 220 -1.70 -1.06 4.96
CA PRO A 220 -2.67 -1.17 3.88
C PRO A 220 -2.83 0.22 3.26
N GLY A 221 -2.49 0.33 1.98
CA GLY A 221 -2.52 1.62 1.29
C GLY A 221 -3.93 1.99 0.84
N MET A 222 -4.15 1.88 -0.45
CA MET A 222 -5.48 1.95 -1.02
C MET A 222 -6.15 0.58 -0.96
N THR A 223 -6.60 0.17 0.24
CA THR A 223 -7.50 -0.99 0.34
C THR A 223 -8.78 -0.65 -0.39
N LEU A 224 -9.06 -1.43 -1.42
CA LEU A 224 -10.13 -1.19 -2.38
C LEU A 224 -10.93 -2.47 -2.64
N TRP A 225 -12.11 -2.31 -3.20
CA TRP A 225 -12.73 -3.30 -4.08
C TRP A 225 -12.15 -3.10 -5.48
N ALA A 226 -11.23 -3.98 -5.88
CA ALA A 226 -10.47 -3.88 -7.12
C ALA A 226 -10.17 -5.27 -7.68
N PRO A 227 -9.84 -5.40 -8.98
CA PRO A 227 -9.34 -6.67 -9.48
C PRO A 227 -8.03 -7.03 -8.76
N ARG A 228 -7.82 -8.31 -8.51
CA ARG A 228 -6.63 -8.81 -7.82
C ARG A 228 -5.31 -8.38 -8.46
N GLU A 229 -5.29 -8.12 -9.76
CA GLU A 229 -4.13 -7.58 -10.48
C GLU A 229 -3.66 -6.22 -9.90
N TYR A 230 -4.55 -5.47 -9.23
CA TYR A 230 -4.22 -4.20 -8.60
C TYR A 230 -3.42 -4.36 -7.29
N ASP A 231 -3.40 -5.53 -6.67
CA ASP A 231 -2.42 -5.86 -5.63
C ASP A 231 -1.08 -6.32 -6.23
N LEU A 232 -1.14 -6.99 -7.39
CA LEU A 232 0.01 -7.67 -7.97
C LEU A 232 0.97 -6.76 -8.74
N PHE A 233 0.51 -5.60 -9.22
CA PHE A 233 1.31 -4.76 -10.13
C PHE A 233 2.65 -4.31 -9.52
N ARG A 234 2.73 -4.14 -8.19
CA ARG A 234 3.94 -3.71 -7.48
C ARG A 234 4.96 -4.83 -7.27
N LEU A 235 4.54 -6.10 -7.41
CA LEU A 235 5.41 -7.26 -7.27
C LEU A 235 6.34 -7.48 -8.48
N SER A 236 6.56 -6.49 -9.32
CA SER A 236 7.50 -6.52 -10.44
C SER A 236 8.65 -5.51 -10.31
N GLU A 237 8.80 -4.90 -9.13
CA GLU A 237 9.80 -3.84 -8.92
C GLU A 237 11.24 -4.42 -8.83
N ASP A 238 11.41 -5.59 -8.24
CA ASP A 238 12.70 -6.26 -8.05
C ASP A 238 12.58 -7.78 -8.27
N GLU A 239 13.72 -8.48 -8.26
CA GLU A 239 13.77 -9.93 -8.52
C GLU A 239 13.02 -10.76 -7.47
N PRO A 240 13.17 -10.56 -6.14
CA PRO A 240 12.39 -11.29 -5.16
C PRO A 240 10.88 -11.04 -5.25
N SER A 241 10.47 -9.82 -5.56
CA SER A 241 9.07 -9.48 -5.79
C SER A 241 8.52 -10.18 -7.03
N ALA A 242 9.30 -10.24 -8.12
CA ALA A 242 8.91 -10.94 -9.34
C ALA A 242 8.77 -12.46 -9.11
N ASP A 243 9.61 -13.07 -8.29
CA ASP A 243 9.50 -14.48 -7.89
C ASP A 243 8.24 -14.75 -7.05
N LEU A 244 7.90 -13.85 -6.13
CA LEU A 244 6.63 -13.90 -5.40
C LEU A 244 5.43 -13.78 -6.35
N LEU A 245 5.47 -12.85 -7.31
CA LEU A 245 4.44 -12.72 -8.34
C LEU A 245 4.29 -14.01 -9.14
N ALA A 246 5.39 -14.61 -9.60
CA ALA A 246 5.37 -15.87 -10.33
C ALA A 246 4.74 -16.99 -9.48
N SER A 247 5.01 -17.02 -8.17
CA SER A 247 4.40 -17.98 -7.24
C SER A 247 2.88 -17.78 -7.10
N TYR A 248 2.42 -16.51 -7.04
CA TYR A 248 0.99 -16.20 -7.05
C TYR A 248 0.32 -16.65 -8.36
N LEU A 249 0.90 -16.28 -9.51
CA LEU A 249 0.32 -16.55 -10.83
C LEU A 249 0.23 -18.04 -11.16
N ARG A 250 1.10 -18.89 -10.59
CA ARG A 250 0.98 -20.35 -10.69
C ARG A 250 -0.28 -20.90 -10.00
N LYS A 251 -0.70 -20.28 -8.89
CA LYS A 251 -1.91 -20.70 -8.15
C LYS A 251 -3.19 -20.03 -8.67
N ALA A 252 -3.11 -18.79 -9.08
CA ALA A 252 -4.23 -17.97 -9.52
C ALA A 252 -3.83 -17.10 -10.73
N PRO A 253 -3.88 -17.64 -11.94
CA PRO A 253 -3.58 -16.89 -13.15
C PRO A 253 -4.47 -15.66 -13.31
N VAL A 254 -3.94 -14.61 -13.92
CA VAL A 254 -4.67 -13.42 -14.36
C VAL A 254 -4.61 -13.32 -15.89
N SER A 255 -5.42 -12.43 -16.47
CA SER A 255 -5.42 -12.17 -17.91
C SER A 255 -4.02 -11.79 -18.41
N GLU A 256 -3.63 -12.23 -19.63
CA GLU A 256 -2.37 -11.84 -20.27
C GLU A 256 -2.24 -10.31 -20.43
N ALA A 257 -3.36 -9.62 -20.62
CA ALA A 257 -3.41 -8.16 -20.69
C ALA A 257 -2.93 -7.47 -19.39
N PHE A 258 -2.84 -8.17 -18.26
CA PHE A 258 -2.18 -7.69 -17.05
C PHE A 258 -0.72 -7.30 -17.30
N MET A 259 -0.03 -7.92 -18.26
CA MET A 259 1.36 -7.57 -18.61
C MET A 259 1.52 -6.12 -19.06
N ALA A 260 0.49 -5.53 -19.69
CA ALA A 260 0.45 -4.11 -20.01
C ALA A 260 -0.11 -3.28 -18.83
N ARG A 261 -1.25 -3.74 -18.24
CA ARG A 261 -1.94 -2.99 -17.19
C ARG A 261 -1.10 -2.82 -15.92
N ARG A 262 -0.24 -3.76 -15.55
CA ARG A 262 0.67 -3.59 -14.40
C ARG A 262 1.56 -2.34 -14.51
N TRP A 263 2.04 -2.04 -15.73
CA TRP A 263 2.86 -0.85 -15.97
C TRP A 263 2.03 0.42 -16.07
N LEU A 264 0.78 0.31 -16.54
CA LEU A 264 -0.20 1.38 -16.45
C LEU A 264 -0.45 1.78 -14.99
N TYR A 265 -0.79 0.81 -14.11
CA TYR A 265 -0.98 1.05 -12.69
C TYR A 265 0.28 1.63 -12.05
N MET A 266 1.46 1.05 -12.32
CA MET A 266 2.72 1.53 -11.78
C MET A 266 2.98 3.00 -12.16
N LEU A 267 2.79 3.36 -13.42
CA LEU A 267 3.00 4.72 -13.92
C LEU A 267 2.07 5.73 -13.23
N TRP A 268 0.77 5.45 -13.20
CA TRP A 268 -0.22 6.38 -12.66
C TRP A 268 -0.19 6.47 -11.14
N GLU A 269 0.06 5.36 -10.44
CA GLU A 269 0.19 5.40 -8.98
C GLU A 269 1.50 6.08 -8.52
N ALA A 270 2.61 5.91 -9.24
CA ALA A 270 3.83 6.65 -8.98
C ALA A 270 3.64 8.16 -9.26
N THR A 271 2.92 8.51 -10.32
CA THR A 271 2.55 9.89 -10.63
C THR A 271 1.65 10.49 -9.55
N ASN A 272 0.65 9.75 -9.08
CA ASN A 272 -0.21 10.17 -7.98
C ASN A 272 0.58 10.43 -6.69
N ARG A 273 1.50 9.54 -6.33
CA ARG A 273 2.40 9.76 -5.18
C ARG A 273 3.24 11.03 -5.34
N TYR A 274 3.82 11.25 -6.52
CA TYR A 274 4.56 12.48 -6.80
C TYR A 274 3.72 13.74 -6.58
N LEU A 275 2.46 13.75 -7.04
CA LEU A 275 1.55 14.87 -6.87
C LEU A 275 1.26 15.18 -5.39
N HIS A 276 1.15 14.15 -4.55
CA HIS A 276 0.81 14.30 -3.14
C HIS A 276 2.03 14.57 -2.24
N THR A 277 3.19 14.01 -2.58
CA THR A 277 4.39 14.06 -1.72
C THR A 277 5.43 15.06 -2.21
N GLY A 278 5.38 15.49 -3.47
CA GLY A 278 6.43 16.24 -4.14
C GLY A 278 7.68 15.41 -4.47
N VAL A 279 7.73 14.14 -4.03
CA VAL A 279 8.89 13.26 -4.24
C VAL A 279 8.72 12.47 -5.54
N GLN A 280 9.62 12.71 -6.49
CA GLN A 280 9.64 12.04 -7.77
C GLN A 280 10.44 10.73 -7.71
N GLU A 281 9.76 9.60 -7.77
CA GLU A 281 10.38 8.27 -7.87
C GLU A 281 10.85 8.02 -9.33
N GLN A 282 11.90 8.75 -9.75
CA GLN A 282 12.35 8.80 -11.15
C GLN A 282 12.62 7.43 -11.78
N ALA A 283 13.23 6.51 -11.04
CA ALA A 283 13.54 5.16 -11.53
C ALA A 283 12.26 4.36 -11.82
N VAL A 284 11.28 4.42 -10.91
CA VAL A 284 9.98 3.74 -11.04
C VAL A 284 9.19 4.30 -12.22
N LEU A 285 9.07 5.63 -12.31
CA LEU A 285 8.36 6.31 -13.40
C LEU A 285 9.01 5.99 -14.76
N THR A 286 10.34 6.05 -14.85
CA THR A 286 11.06 5.78 -16.12
C THR A 286 10.90 4.33 -16.55
N ARG A 287 11.05 3.38 -15.61
CA ARG A 287 10.85 1.94 -15.89
C ARG A 287 9.42 1.67 -16.34
N ALA A 288 8.42 2.18 -15.61
CA ALA A 288 7.01 2.00 -15.96
C ALA A 288 6.71 2.56 -17.36
N ALA A 289 7.21 3.76 -17.68
CA ALA A 289 7.04 4.36 -19.00
C ALA A 289 7.69 3.53 -20.11
N GLN A 290 8.93 3.07 -19.92
CA GLN A 290 9.65 2.25 -20.91
C GLN A 290 8.94 0.92 -21.18
N GLN A 291 8.40 0.30 -20.12
CA GLN A 291 7.72 -0.99 -20.24
C GLN A 291 6.29 -0.87 -20.79
N LEU A 292 5.63 0.28 -20.57
CA LEU A 292 4.26 0.51 -21.06
C LEU A 292 4.23 0.98 -22.53
N LEU A 293 5.16 1.84 -22.93
CA LEU A 293 5.16 2.46 -24.28
C LEU A 293 5.03 1.47 -25.45
N PRO A 294 5.65 0.27 -25.45
CA PRO A 294 5.47 -0.72 -26.51
C PRO A 294 4.02 -1.20 -26.70
N TRP A 295 3.20 -1.13 -25.67
CA TRP A 295 1.78 -1.54 -25.68
C TRP A 295 0.84 -0.43 -26.17
N LEU A 296 1.35 0.79 -26.31
CA LEU A 296 0.56 1.98 -26.67
C LEU A 296 0.67 2.38 -28.17
N GLY A 297 1.19 1.56 -28.99
CA GLY A 297 1.19 1.73 -30.46
C GLY A 297 2.05 2.91 -30.95
#